data_d49e6e64248b85b183f6435209570a1f
#
_entry.id   d49e6e64248b85b183f6435209570a1f
#
_cell.length_a   1.000
_cell.length_b   1.000
_cell.length_c   1.000
_cell.angle_alpha   90.00
_cell.angle_beta   90.00
_cell.angle_gamma   90.00
#
_symmetry.space_group_name_H-M   'P 1'
#
loop_
_entity.id
_entity.type
_entity.pdbx_description
1 polymer ?
#
loop_
_entity_poly.entity_id
_entity_poly.type
_entity_poly.pdbx_seq_one_letter_code
_entity_poly.pdbx_strand_id
1 'polypeptide(L)'
;MLFRSLNVSTTRLVLLQGYAGEVINAFGNFVVGGNYVVGGVVFLILVVIQFLVITKGAERVAEVAARFTLDAMPGKQMAIDADLNAGMIDEQEARKRRLNIQREADFYGAMDGASKFVKGDAIAGLIITVINILGGLAIGVFQRGMEPQQALGTYSLLTVGDGLVAQIPALLLSTATGIIVTRAAGESDLGRDMVTSLTRNHRPLYIGSGLLFALAVVPGLPTIP
;
A
#
# COMPACT_ATOMS: atom_id res chain seq x y z
N MET A 1 -2.65 9.37 8.15
CA MET A 1 -1.92 9.90 9.33
C MET A 1 -1.41 8.78 10.24
N LEU A 2 -2.19 7.76 10.54
CA LEU A 2 -1.82 6.68 11.48
C LEU A 2 -0.49 5.97 11.12
N PHE A 3 -0.28 5.63 9.84
CA PHE A 3 0.97 4.97 9.40
C PHE A 3 2.22 5.84 9.59
N ARG A 4 2.13 7.14 9.34
CA ARG A 4 3.27 8.05 9.55
C ARG A 4 3.63 8.16 11.03
N SER A 5 2.62 8.20 11.91
CA SER A 5 2.84 8.20 13.34
C SER A 5 3.49 6.90 13.81
N LEU A 6 3.09 5.76 13.24
CA LEU A 6 3.69 4.46 13.51
C LEU A 6 5.16 4.45 13.07
N ASN A 7 5.47 4.83 11.83
CA ASN A 7 6.83 4.86 11.31
C ASN A 7 7.76 5.78 12.12
N VAL A 8 7.26 6.94 12.58
CA VAL A 8 8.03 7.83 13.46
C VAL A 8 8.26 7.19 14.82
N SER A 9 7.26 6.50 15.37
CA SER A 9 7.37 5.80 16.64
C SER A 9 8.35 4.63 16.58
N THR A 10 8.28 3.79 15.53
CA THR A 10 9.23 2.68 15.32
C THR A 10 10.64 3.18 15.09
N THR A 11 10.82 4.21 14.25
CA THR A 11 12.13 4.88 14.07
C THR A 11 12.71 5.34 15.40
N ARG A 12 11.90 5.98 16.25
CA ARG A 12 12.35 6.42 17.57
C ARG A 12 12.77 5.24 18.44
N LEU A 13 12.03 4.15 18.45
CA LEU A 13 12.37 2.94 19.20
C LEU A 13 13.67 2.30 18.69
N VAL A 14 13.80 2.15 17.37
CA VAL A 14 15.02 1.63 16.73
C VAL A 14 16.24 2.45 17.15
N LEU A 15 16.17 3.78 17.00
CA LEU A 15 17.32 4.65 17.24
C LEU A 15 17.62 4.81 18.74
N LEU A 16 16.59 4.98 19.60
CA LEU A 16 16.80 5.20 21.04
C LEU A 16 17.06 3.94 21.84
N GLN A 17 16.43 2.82 21.48
CA GLN A 17 16.51 1.61 22.29
C GLN A 17 17.34 0.50 21.64
N GLY A 18 17.56 0.56 20.31
CA GLY A 18 18.14 -0.57 19.55
C GLY A 18 17.23 -1.79 19.58
N TYR A 19 15.93 -1.54 19.72
CA TYR A 19 14.87 -2.55 19.77
C TYR A 19 13.56 -1.92 19.29
N ALA A 20 12.80 -2.62 18.48
CA ALA A 20 11.57 -2.10 17.88
C ALA A 20 10.36 -3.04 18.04
N GLY A 21 10.43 -3.98 18.99
CA GLY A 21 9.40 -4.98 19.25
C GLY A 21 9.74 -6.34 18.65
N GLU A 22 9.06 -7.36 19.17
CA GLU A 22 9.31 -8.76 18.79
C GLU A 22 8.96 -9.06 17.34
N VAL A 23 7.88 -8.49 16.83
CA VAL A 23 7.45 -8.67 15.44
C VAL A 23 8.52 -8.19 14.46
N ILE A 24 9.01 -6.96 14.63
CA ILE A 24 10.07 -6.39 13.78
C ILE A 24 11.35 -7.21 13.88
N ASN A 25 11.69 -7.64 15.08
CA ASN A 25 12.87 -8.47 15.31
C ASN A 25 12.75 -9.85 14.64
N ALA A 26 11.57 -10.48 14.73
CA ALA A 26 11.31 -11.77 14.11
C ALA A 26 11.37 -11.69 12.58
N PHE A 27 10.75 -10.68 11.96
CA PHE A 27 10.83 -10.46 10.51
C PHE A 27 12.26 -10.15 10.05
N GLY A 28 13.00 -9.32 10.81
CA GLY A 28 14.40 -9.04 10.54
C GLY A 28 15.26 -10.31 10.57
N ASN A 29 15.14 -11.12 11.62
CA ASN A 29 15.87 -12.38 11.76
C ASN A 29 15.49 -13.38 10.64
N PHE A 30 14.21 -13.48 10.29
CA PHE A 30 13.75 -14.38 9.24
C PHE A 30 14.41 -14.10 7.88
N VAL A 31 14.55 -12.82 7.50
CA VAL A 31 15.15 -12.44 6.21
C VAL A 31 16.66 -12.38 6.26
N VAL A 32 17.23 -11.91 7.37
CA VAL A 32 18.70 -11.81 7.51
C VAL A 32 19.34 -13.18 7.69
N GLY A 33 18.70 -14.12 8.40
CA GLY A 33 19.15 -15.53 8.50
C GLY A 33 20.60 -15.70 8.96
N GLY A 34 21.14 -14.75 9.75
CA GLY A 34 22.53 -14.75 10.22
C GLY A 34 23.55 -14.12 9.26
N ASN A 35 23.16 -13.77 8.03
CA ASN A 35 24.02 -13.07 7.07
C ASN A 35 23.40 -11.72 6.65
N TYR A 36 23.93 -10.64 7.25
CA TYR A 36 23.40 -9.28 7.04
C TYR A 36 23.52 -8.80 5.58
N VAL A 37 24.55 -9.26 4.85
CA VAL A 37 24.74 -8.88 3.43
C VAL A 37 23.67 -9.52 2.57
N VAL A 38 23.44 -10.80 2.74
CA VAL A 38 22.38 -11.53 2.01
C VAL A 38 21.00 -10.98 2.38
N GLY A 39 20.75 -10.80 3.67
CA GLY A 39 19.49 -10.19 4.14
C GLY A 39 19.25 -8.80 3.58
N GLY A 40 20.27 -7.95 3.53
CA GLY A 40 20.19 -6.62 2.93
C GLY A 40 19.88 -6.66 1.43
N VAL A 41 20.49 -7.58 0.68
CA VAL A 41 20.21 -7.77 -0.75
C VAL A 41 18.77 -8.24 -0.98
N VAL A 42 18.32 -9.26 -0.23
CA VAL A 42 16.94 -9.77 -0.32
C VAL A 42 15.95 -8.67 0.02
N PHE A 43 16.17 -7.92 1.09
CA PHE A 43 15.36 -6.79 1.49
C PHE A 43 15.28 -5.73 0.38
N LEU A 44 16.41 -5.36 -0.22
CA LEU A 44 16.46 -4.39 -1.31
C LEU A 44 15.62 -4.86 -2.51
N ILE A 45 15.71 -6.14 -2.88
CA ILE A 45 14.90 -6.73 -3.95
C ILE A 45 13.41 -6.61 -3.61
N LEU A 46 13.01 -6.96 -2.39
CA LEU A 46 11.61 -6.85 -1.95
C LEU A 46 11.10 -5.41 -1.99
N VAL A 47 11.90 -4.44 -1.52
CA VAL A 47 11.57 -3.01 -1.58
C VAL A 47 11.43 -2.53 -3.01
N VAL A 48 12.33 -2.94 -3.92
CA VAL A 48 12.25 -2.59 -5.35
C VAL A 48 10.99 -3.16 -5.97
N ILE A 49 10.66 -4.43 -5.72
CA ILE A 49 9.42 -5.06 -6.21
C ILE A 49 8.20 -4.30 -5.66
N GLN A 50 8.15 -4.05 -4.37
CA GLN A 50 7.08 -3.31 -3.72
C GLN A 50 6.85 -1.94 -4.37
N PHE A 51 7.91 -1.18 -4.56
CA PHE A 51 7.82 0.17 -5.11
C PHE A 51 7.53 0.19 -6.61
N LEU A 52 8.31 -0.57 -7.42
CA LEU A 52 8.20 -0.51 -8.87
C LEU A 52 7.00 -1.28 -9.41
N VAL A 53 6.72 -2.47 -8.87
CA VAL A 53 5.65 -3.32 -9.42
C VAL A 53 4.32 -2.97 -8.78
N ILE A 54 4.25 -2.89 -7.45
CA ILE A 54 2.99 -2.77 -6.75
C ILE A 54 2.54 -1.31 -6.67
N THR A 55 3.35 -0.43 -6.07
CA THR A 55 2.94 0.97 -5.86
C THR A 55 2.81 1.74 -7.17
N LYS A 56 3.81 1.67 -8.05
CA LYS A 56 3.71 2.28 -9.39
C LYS A 56 2.68 1.62 -10.28
N GLY A 57 2.48 0.30 -10.16
CA GLY A 57 1.46 -0.44 -10.90
C GLY A 57 0.06 0.04 -10.52
N ALA A 58 -0.26 0.12 -9.24
CA ALA A 58 -1.55 0.62 -8.75
C ALA A 58 -1.79 2.09 -9.15
N GLU A 59 -0.77 2.94 -9.03
CA GLU A 59 -0.82 4.34 -9.49
C GLU A 59 -1.16 4.43 -10.97
N ARG A 60 -0.49 3.62 -11.81
CA ARG A 60 -0.71 3.64 -13.26
C ARG A 60 -2.11 3.19 -13.65
N VAL A 61 -2.63 2.16 -12.99
CA VAL A 61 -4.02 1.72 -13.19
C VAL A 61 -5.00 2.84 -12.84
N ALA A 62 -4.80 3.52 -11.72
CA ALA A 62 -5.65 4.63 -11.28
C ALA A 62 -5.59 5.81 -12.26
N GLU A 63 -4.40 6.21 -12.68
CA GLU A 63 -4.17 7.30 -13.64
C GLU A 63 -4.85 7.02 -14.99
N VAL A 64 -4.66 5.82 -15.53
CA VAL A 64 -5.23 5.43 -16.82
C VAL A 64 -6.75 5.34 -16.75
N ALA A 65 -7.32 4.75 -15.70
CA ALA A 65 -8.76 4.66 -15.49
C ALA A 65 -9.39 6.06 -15.38
N ALA A 66 -8.78 6.95 -14.56
CA ALA A 66 -9.24 8.32 -14.42
C ALA A 66 -9.22 9.06 -15.76
N ARG A 67 -8.11 8.95 -16.50
CA ARG A 67 -7.95 9.63 -17.80
C ARG A 67 -9.01 9.17 -18.80
N PHE A 68 -9.21 7.87 -18.99
CA PHE A 68 -10.21 7.38 -19.94
C PHE A 68 -11.62 7.81 -19.58
N THR A 69 -11.95 7.82 -18.28
CA THR A 69 -13.27 8.25 -17.83
C THR A 69 -13.48 9.75 -18.06
N LEU A 70 -12.48 10.57 -17.73
CA LEU A 70 -12.56 12.02 -17.93
C LEU A 70 -12.58 12.40 -19.42
N ASP A 71 -11.78 11.75 -20.26
CA ASP A 71 -11.75 11.98 -21.71
C ASP A 71 -13.09 11.58 -22.39
N ALA A 72 -13.82 10.61 -21.85
CA ALA A 72 -15.11 10.18 -22.37
C ALA A 72 -16.30 11.11 -21.97
N MET A 73 -16.11 12.01 -21.01
CA MET A 73 -17.20 12.86 -20.48
C MET A 73 -17.87 13.76 -21.50
N PRO A 74 -17.14 14.49 -22.37
CA PRO A 74 -17.78 15.32 -23.39
C PRO A 74 -18.70 14.49 -24.30
N GLY A 75 -18.26 13.27 -24.65
CA GLY A 75 -19.08 12.34 -25.45
C GLY A 75 -20.36 11.89 -24.72
N LYS A 76 -20.26 11.57 -23.43
CA LYS A 76 -21.41 11.23 -22.58
C LYS A 76 -22.39 12.40 -22.46
N GLN A 77 -21.89 13.63 -22.32
CA GLN A 77 -22.74 14.83 -22.25
C GLN A 77 -23.46 15.08 -23.57
N MET A 78 -22.76 15.00 -24.73
CA MET A 78 -23.36 15.12 -26.04
C MET A 78 -24.43 14.06 -26.31
N ALA A 79 -24.24 12.82 -25.84
CA ALA A 79 -25.25 11.76 -25.96
C ALA A 79 -26.49 12.08 -25.16
N ILE A 80 -26.38 12.63 -23.94
CA ILE A 80 -27.54 13.06 -23.14
C ILE A 80 -28.27 14.20 -23.84
N ASP A 81 -27.59 15.16 -24.43
CA ASP A 81 -28.20 16.28 -25.15
C ASP A 81 -28.91 15.79 -26.42
N ALA A 82 -28.37 14.81 -27.12
CA ALA A 82 -29.01 14.18 -28.26
C ALA A 82 -30.26 13.41 -27.87
N ASP A 83 -30.25 12.61 -26.79
CA ASP A 83 -31.38 11.88 -26.27
C ASP A 83 -32.50 12.83 -25.83
N LEU A 84 -32.16 13.94 -25.18
CA LEU A 84 -33.13 14.97 -24.76
C LEU A 84 -33.76 15.66 -25.98
N ASN A 85 -32.95 16.04 -26.96
CA ASN A 85 -33.47 16.69 -28.19
C ASN A 85 -34.32 15.76 -29.06
N ALA A 86 -34.03 14.46 -29.04
CA ALA A 86 -34.85 13.44 -29.70
C ALA A 86 -36.12 13.07 -28.94
N GLY A 87 -36.35 13.63 -27.74
CA GLY A 87 -37.48 13.30 -26.89
C GLY A 87 -37.42 11.88 -26.28
N MET A 88 -36.28 11.22 -26.27
CA MET A 88 -36.09 9.90 -25.69
C MET A 88 -36.06 9.93 -24.15
N ILE A 89 -35.60 11.05 -23.58
CA ILE A 89 -35.56 11.31 -22.14
C ILE A 89 -36.19 12.67 -21.84
N ASP A 90 -36.71 12.85 -20.65
CA ASP A 90 -37.21 14.12 -20.17
C ASP A 90 -36.06 14.96 -19.53
N GLU A 91 -36.39 16.23 -19.22
CA GLU A 91 -35.43 17.17 -18.63
C GLU A 91 -34.95 16.72 -17.24
N GLN A 92 -35.83 16.04 -16.46
CA GLN A 92 -35.45 15.54 -15.13
C GLN A 92 -34.45 14.39 -15.22
N GLU A 93 -34.65 13.46 -16.13
CA GLU A 93 -33.72 12.36 -16.38
C GLU A 93 -32.39 12.86 -16.97
N ALA A 94 -32.43 13.83 -17.90
CA ALA A 94 -31.23 14.46 -18.43
C ALA A 94 -30.41 15.13 -17.32
N ARG A 95 -31.06 15.86 -16.42
CA ARG A 95 -30.39 16.48 -15.26
C ARG A 95 -29.78 15.45 -14.32
N LYS A 96 -30.47 14.34 -14.05
CA LYS A 96 -29.97 13.24 -13.22
C LYS A 96 -28.74 12.59 -13.84
N ARG A 97 -28.76 12.31 -15.14
CA ARG A 97 -27.62 11.74 -15.88
C ARG A 97 -26.42 12.66 -15.90
N ARG A 98 -26.61 13.97 -16.11
CA ARG A 98 -25.52 14.97 -16.02
C ARG A 98 -24.91 15.02 -14.62
N LEU A 99 -25.73 14.96 -13.56
CA LEU A 99 -25.24 14.93 -12.18
C LEU A 99 -24.41 13.68 -11.89
N ASN A 100 -24.79 12.53 -12.45
CA ASN A 100 -24.03 11.30 -12.31
C ASN A 100 -22.66 11.39 -13.01
N ILE A 101 -22.60 11.96 -14.20
CA ILE A 101 -21.34 12.24 -14.90
C ILE A 101 -20.44 13.16 -14.07
N GLN A 102 -21.01 14.21 -13.47
CA GLN A 102 -20.26 15.11 -12.61
C GLN A 102 -19.68 14.38 -11.38
N ARG A 103 -20.49 13.56 -10.73
CA ARG A 103 -20.03 12.75 -9.57
C ARG A 103 -18.93 11.75 -9.96
N GLU A 104 -19.05 11.16 -11.14
CA GLU A 104 -18.03 10.26 -11.70
C GLU A 104 -16.71 11.03 -11.91
N ALA A 105 -16.77 12.26 -12.44
CA ALA A 105 -15.61 13.14 -12.61
C ALA A 105 -14.93 13.47 -11.28
N ASP A 106 -15.72 13.92 -10.34
CA ASP A 106 -15.23 14.31 -9.01
C ASP A 106 -14.56 13.13 -8.31
N PHE A 107 -15.16 11.93 -8.43
CA PHE A 107 -14.61 10.70 -7.88
C PHE A 107 -13.25 10.35 -8.50
N TYR A 108 -13.14 10.30 -9.83
CA TYR A 108 -11.88 9.94 -10.49
C TYR A 108 -10.80 11.00 -10.29
N GLY A 109 -11.16 12.28 -10.25
CA GLY A 109 -10.25 13.36 -9.89
C GLY A 109 -9.69 13.23 -8.48
N ALA A 110 -10.55 12.90 -7.51
CA ALA A 110 -10.13 12.65 -6.14
C ALA A 110 -9.24 11.39 -6.02
N MET A 111 -9.55 10.33 -6.78
CA MET A 111 -8.78 9.09 -6.76
C MET A 111 -7.39 9.24 -7.35
N ASP A 112 -7.21 10.05 -8.40
CA ASP A 112 -5.87 10.38 -8.91
C ASP A 112 -5.02 11.06 -7.83
N GLY A 113 -5.61 12.01 -7.10
CA GLY A 113 -4.96 12.63 -5.94
C GLY A 113 -4.60 11.65 -4.82
N ALA A 114 -5.53 10.76 -4.47
CA ALA A 114 -5.32 9.72 -3.46
C ALA A 114 -4.19 8.75 -3.84
N SER A 115 -4.11 8.35 -5.11
CA SER A 115 -3.05 7.46 -5.63
C SER A 115 -1.67 8.10 -5.51
N LYS A 116 -1.56 9.39 -5.81
CA LYS A 116 -0.30 10.17 -5.65
C LYS A 116 0.11 10.27 -4.18
N PHE A 117 -0.86 10.39 -3.27
CA PHE A 117 -0.59 10.38 -1.83
C PHE A 117 -0.04 9.03 -1.35
N VAL A 118 -0.60 7.91 -1.80
CA VAL A 118 -0.13 6.55 -1.49
C VAL A 118 1.32 6.35 -1.95
N LYS A 119 1.65 6.81 -3.16
CA LYS A 119 3.03 6.79 -3.68
C LYS A 119 3.98 7.62 -2.82
N GLY A 120 3.56 8.81 -2.39
CA GLY A 120 4.34 9.66 -1.50
C GLY A 120 4.67 9.00 -0.17
N ASP A 121 3.74 8.22 0.37
CA ASP A 121 3.94 7.46 1.61
C ASP A 121 4.96 6.33 1.44
N ALA A 122 4.93 5.62 0.31
CA ALA A 122 5.91 4.58 -0.01
C ALA A 122 7.34 5.16 -0.18
N ILE A 123 7.48 6.34 -0.80
CA ILE A 123 8.77 7.04 -0.92
C ILE A 123 9.27 7.47 0.47
N ALA A 124 8.38 8.01 1.30
CA ALA A 124 8.74 8.39 2.67
C ALA A 124 9.25 7.20 3.48
N GLY A 125 8.62 6.03 3.37
CA GLY A 125 9.08 4.79 3.98
C GLY A 125 10.50 4.40 3.56
N LEU A 126 10.82 4.53 2.28
CA LEU A 126 12.17 4.27 1.77
C LEU A 126 13.21 5.23 2.38
N ILE A 127 12.88 6.53 2.46
CA ILE A 127 13.76 7.53 3.08
C ILE A 127 13.97 7.22 4.57
N ILE A 128 12.91 6.85 5.28
CA ILE A 128 12.98 6.46 6.69
C ILE A 128 13.90 5.24 6.87
N THR A 129 13.82 4.25 5.99
CA THR A 129 14.71 3.09 5.99
C THR A 129 16.19 3.51 5.91
N VAL A 130 16.53 4.41 5.00
CA VAL A 130 17.90 4.95 4.87
C VAL A 130 18.31 5.71 6.13
N ILE A 131 17.44 6.53 6.69
CA ILE A 131 17.69 7.27 7.94
C ILE A 131 17.91 6.31 9.10
N ASN A 132 17.12 5.23 9.21
CA ASN A 132 17.26 4.24 10.27
C ASN A 132 18.61 3.51 10.21
N ILE A 133 19.09 3.17 9.00
CA ILE A 133 20.41 2.54 8.83
C ILE A 133 21.53 3.51 9.19
N LEU A 134 21.54 4.69 8.55
CA LEU A 134 22.63 5.65 8.75
C LEU A 134 22.61 6.26 10.16
N GLY A 135 21.44 6.65 10.64
CA GLY A 135 21.23 7.20 11.99
C GLY A 135 21.52 6.16 13.07
N GLY A 136 21.05 4.92 12.86
CA GLY A 136 21.33 3.81 13.76
C GLY A 136 22.82 3.48 13.86
N LEU A 137 23.52 3.43 12.72
CA LEU A 137 24.96 3.21 12.71
C LEU A 137 25.71 4.33 13.45
N ALA A 138 25.35 5.60 13.18
CA ALA A 138 25.95 6.74 13.87
C ALA A 138 25.71 6.68 15.39
N ILE A 139 24.47 6.43 15.83
CA ILE A 139 24.13 6.33 17.25
C ILE A 139 24.83 5.12 17.89
N GLY A 140 24.81 3.97 17.22
CA GLY A 140 25.46 2.76 17.72
C GLY A 140 26.94 2.96 17.99
N VAL A 141 27.66 3.51 17.02
CA VAL A 141 29.12 3.69 17.13
C VAL A 141 29.48 4.87 18.04
N PHE A 142 28.90 6.06 17.80
CA PHE A 142 29.36 7.28 18.49
C PHE A 142 28.72 7.51 19.87
N GLN A 143 27.48 7.08 20.08
CA GLN A 143 26.79 7.31 21.36
C GLN A 143 26.82 6.08 22.27
N ARG A 144 26.72 4.88 21.70
CA ARG A 144 26.67 3.62 22.47
C ARG A 144 28.02 2.92 22.57
N GLY A 145 29.04 3.39 21.85
CA GLY A 145 30.36 2.77 21.85
C GLY A 145 30.38 1.34 21.30
N MET A 146 29.38 0.99 20.47
CA MET A 146 29.33 -0.33 19.84
C MET A 146 30.44 -0.48 18.80
N GLU A 147 30.95 -1.68 18.65
CA GLU A 147 31.83 -1.99 17.53
C GLU A 147 31.07 -1.77 16.21
N PRO A 148 31.69 -1.13 15.18
CA PRO A 148 31.03 -0.81 13.92
C PRO A 148 30.29 -1.99 13.28
N GLN A 149 30.90 -3.19 13.37
CA GLN A 149 30.29 -4.41 12.83
C GLN A 149 29.03 -4.84 13.61
N GLN A 150 29.06 -4.71 14.92
CA GLN A 150 27.93 -4.99 15.79
C GLN A 150 26.78 -3.97 15.57
N ALA A 151 27.13 -2.68 15.47
CA ALA A 151 26.17 -1.63 15.18
C ALA A 151 25.49 -1.86 13.81
N LEU A 152 26.28 -2.17 12.77
CA LEU A 152 25.76 -2.50 11.45
C LEU A 152 24.80 -3.69 11.51
N GLY A 153 25.18 -4.77 12.19
CA GLY A 153 24.31 -5.95 12.36
C GLY A 153 22.98 -5.63 13.02
N THR A 154 23.02 -4.96 14.17
CA THR A 154 21.83 -4.65 14.97
C THR A 154 20.87 -3.72 14.20
N TYR A 155 21.38 -2.60 13.71
CA TYR A 155 20.52 -1.60 13.04
C TYR A 155 20.06 -2.05 11.66
N SER A 156 20.85 -2.85 10.91
CA SER A 156 20.39 -3.44 9.66
C SER A 156 19.26 -4.43 9.89
N LEU A 157 19.39 -5.31 10.89
CA LEU A 157 18.34 -6.28 11.23
C LEU A 157 17.03 -5.59 11.61
N LEU A 158 17.09 -4.60 12.48
CA LEU A 158 15.90 -3.84 12.90
C LEU A 158 15.28 -3.06 11.76
N THR A 159 16.10 -2.45 10.89
CA THR A 159 15.61 -1.67 9.75
C THR A 159 15.00 -2.58 8.68
N VAL A 160 15.58 -3.75 8.41
CA VAL A 160 15.00 -4.76 7.51
C VAL A 160 13.66 -5.24 8.05
N GLY A 161 13.58 -5.55 9.35
CA GLY A 161 12.33 -5.97 9.99
C GLY A 161 11.24 -4.90 9.95
N ASP A 162 11.58 -3.65 10.29
CA ASP A 162 10.65 -2.49 10.23
C ASP A 162 10.14 -2.26 8.80
N GLY A 163 11.06 -2.28 7.82
CA GLY A 163 10.71 -2.12 6.41
C GLY A 163 9.81 -3.23 5.88
N LEU A 164 9.99 -4.48 6.30
CA LEU A 164 9.14 -5.60 5.90
C LEU A 164 7.74 -5.48 6.53
N VAL A 165 7.65 -5.16 7.81
CA VAL A 165 6.37 -4.94 8.49
C VAL A 165 5.60 -3.79 7.85
N ALA A 166 6.28 -2.70 7.49
CA ALA A 166 5.69 -1.55 6.81
C ALA A 166 5.18 -1.88 5.39
N GLN A 167 5.68 -2.94 4.75
CA GLN A 167 5.18 -3.36 3.43
C GLN A 167 3.75 -3.91 3.48
N ILE A 168 3.33 -4.55 4.58
CA ILE A 168 2.01 -5.16 4.71
C ILE A 168 0.89 -4.13 4.50
N PRO A 169 0.82 -3.02 5.28
CA PRO A 169 -0.20 -1.99 5.05
C PRO A 169 -0.05 -1.28 3.70
N ALA A 170 1.17 -1.11 3.19
CA ALA A 170 1.39 -0.52 1.87
C ALA A 170 0.81 -1.38 0.74
N LEU A 171 0.96 -2.70 0.82
CA LEU A 171 0.34 -3.68 -0.10
C LEU A 171 -1.18 -3.61 -0.04
N LEU A 172 -1.75 -3.63 1.15
CA LEU A 172 -3.20 -3.56 1.35
C LEU A 172 -3.77 -2.27 0.76
N LEU A 173 -3.13 -1.13 1.03
CA LEU A 173 -3.58 0.17 0.55
C LEU A 173 -3.47 0.27 -0.99
N SER A 174 -2.37 -0.18 -1.58
CA SER A 174 -2.18 -0.17 -3.04
C SER A 174 -3.18 -1.08 -3.74
N THR A 175 -3.44 -2.27 -3.19
CA THR A 175 -4.42 -3.21 -3.72
C THR A 175 -5.83 -2.66 -3.61
N ALA A 176 -6.20 -2.10 -2.45
CA ALA A 176 -7.50 -1.47 -2.23
C ALA A 176 -7.73 -0.30 -3.22
N THR A 177 -6.73 0.56 -3.41
CA THR A 177 -6.78 1.66 -4.39
C THR A 177 -7.02 1.11 -5.80
N GLY A 178 -6.29 0.09 -6.22
CA GLY A 178 -6.48 -0.55 -7.53
C GLY A 178 -7.89 -1.12 -7.71
N ILE A 179 -8.42 -1.81 -6.71
CA ILE A 179 -9.77 -2.40 -6.75
C ILE A 179 -10.84 -1.30 -6.82
N ILE A 180 -10.73 -0.27 -5.97
CA ILE A 180 -11.69 0.84 -5.93
C ILE A 180 -11.76 1.54 -7.28
N VAL A 181 -10.62 1.87 -7.88
CA VAL A 181 -10.57 2.59 -9.16
C VAL A 181 -11.10 1.75 -10.33
N THR A 182 -10.82 0.44 -10.33
CA THR A 182 -11.27 -0.43 -11.42
C THR A 182 -12.76 -0.79 -11.34
N ARG A 183 -13.41 -0.62 -10.19
CA ARG A 183 -14.81 -0.98 -9.96
C ARG A 183 -15.79 0.19 -9.84
N ALA A 184 -15.30 1.42 -9.79
CA ALA A 184 -16.12 2.60 -9.49
C ALA A 184 -17.20 2.94 -10.54
N ALA A 185 -17.25 2.26 -11.66
CA ALA A 185 -18.24 2.52 -12.73
C ALA A 185 -19.61 1.84 -12.52
N GLY A 186 -19.86 1.17 -11.39
CA GLY A 186 -21.14 0.47 -11.11
C GLY A 186 -21.99 1.21 -10.08
N GLU A 187 -23.32 1.20 -10.27
CA GLU A 187 -24.32 1.75 -9.31
C GLU A 187 -24.41 0.94 -7.99
N SER A 188 -23.63 -0.11 -7.81
CA SER A 188 -23.70 -1.02 -6.68
C SER A 188 -22.81 -0.56 -5.52
N ASP A 189 -23.27 -0.81 -4.29
CA ASP A 189 -22.54 -0.56 -3.05
C ASP A 189 -21.26 -1.43 -3.01
N LEU A 190 -20.10 -0.78 -3.18
CA LEU A 190 -18.76 -1.42 -3.21
C LEU A 190 -18.54 -2.37 -2.03
N GLY A 191 -18.98 -1.99 -0.83
CA GLY A 191 -18.85 -2.81 0.37
C GLY A 191 -19.65 -4.11 0.24
N ARG A 192 -20.86 -4.02 -0.26
CA ARG A 192 -21.76 -5.17 -0.46
C ARG A 192 -21.25 -6.10 -1.55
N ASP A 193 -20.74 -5.54 -2.66
CA ASP A 193 -20.18 -6.33 -3.77
C ASP A 193 -18.88 -7.02 -3.38
N MET A 194 -18.01 -6.38 -2.61
CA MET A 194 -16.80 -7.02 -2.08
C MET A 194 -17.14 -8.17 -1.13
N VAL A 195 -18.05 -7.95 -0.18
CA VAL A 195 -18.50 -9.01 0.75
C VAL A 195 -19.15 -10.14 -0.04
N THR A 196 -20.02 -9.82 -0.99
CA THR A 196 -20.70 -10.84 -1.82
C THR A 196 -19.71 -11.59 -2.70
N SER A 197 -18.71 -10.93 -3.28
CA SER A 197 -17.68 -11.58 -4.10
C SER A 197 -16.78 -12.50 -3.27
N LEU A 198 -16.41 -12.08 -2.07
CA LEU A 198 -15.61 -12.89 -1.14
C LEU A 198 -16.39 -14.09 -0.60
N THR A 199 -17.69 -13.90 -0.28
CA THR A 199 -18.53 -14.98 0.24
C THR A 199 -19.04 -15.93 -0.84
N ARG A 200 -19.25 -15.44 -2.07
CA ARG A 200 -19.70 -16.27 -3.20
C ARG A 200 -18.58 -17.18 -3.73
N ASN A 201 -17.33 -16.75 -3.65
CA ASN A 201 -16.19 -17.52 -4.15
C ASN A 201 -15.25 -17.86 -2.97
N HIS A 202 -15.46 -19.02 -2.35
CA HIS A 202 -14.71 -19.43 -1.17
C HIS A 202 -13.24 -19.82 -1.47
N ARG A 203 -12.86 -20.04 -2.73
CA ARG A 203 -11.51 -20.49 -3.13
C ARG A 203 -10.41 -19.52 -2.67
N PRO A 204 -10.51 -18.18 -2.90
CA PRO A 204 -9.50 -17.23 -2.42
C PRO A 204 -9.36 -17.24 -0.89
N LEU A 205 -10.48 -17.43 -0.16
CA LEU A 205 -10.48 -17.49 1.30
C LEU A 205 -9.73 -18.74 1.82
N TYR A 206 -9.96 -19.90 1.20
CA TYR A 206 -9.24 -21.13 1.56
C TYR A 206 -7.75 -21.04 1.23
N ILE A 207 -7.38 -20.47 0.07
CA ILE A 207 -5.97 -20.25 -0.30
C ILE A 207 -5.32 -19.27 0.69
N GLY A 208 -5.97 -18.15 0.98
CA GLY A 208 -5.47 -17.15 1.93
C GLY A 208 -5.31 -17.71 3.34
N SER A 209 -6.33 -18.42 3.85
CA SER A 209 -6.26 -19.05 5.18
C SER A 209 -5.20 -20.15 5.26
N GLY A 210 -5.04 -20.93 4.20
CA GLY A 210 -3.98 -21.94 4.12
C GLY A 210 -2.58 -21.32 4.13
N LEU A 211 -2.40 -20.22 3.43
CA LEU A 211 -1.12 -19.50 3.38
C LEU A 211 -0.81 -18.85 4.74
N LEU A 212 -1.81 -18.21 5.37
CA LEU A 212 -1.65 -17.64 6.72
C LEU A 212 -1.34 -18.74 7.76
N PHE A 213 -2.02 -19.88 7.66
CA PHE A 213 -1.74 -21.02 8.54
C PHE A 213 -0.33 -21.56 8.32
N ALA A 214 0.13 -21.68 7.06
CA ALA A 214 1.49 -22.09 6.75
C ALA A 214 2.52 -21.11 7.34
N LEU A 215 2.29 -19.81 7.23
CA LEU A 215 3.14 -18.78 7.84
C LEU A 215 3.16 -18.85 9.38
N ALA A 216 2.02 -19.16 10.01
CA ALA A 216 1.94 -19.30 11.47
C ALA A 216 2.73 -20.51 12.02
N VAL A 217 2.99 -21.51 11.19
CA VAL A 217 3.76 -22.72 11.57
C VAL A 217 5.26 -22.52 11.33
N VAL A 218 5.68 -21.49 10.61
CA VAL A 218 7.11 -21.24 10.33
C VAL A 218 7.82 -20.84 11.63
N PRO A 219 8.87 -21.58 12.06
CA PRO A 219 9.64 -21.23 13.24
C PRO A 219 10.30 -19.86 13.09
N GLY A 220 10.17 -19.02 14.11
CA GLY A 220 10.80 -17.68 14.11
C GLY A 220 9.88 -16.55 13.68
N LEU A 221 8.67 -16.84 13.14
CA LEU A 221 7.65 -15.82 12.93
C LEU A 221 6.70 -15.77 14.15
N PRO A 222 6.19 -14.58 14.53
CA PRO A 222 5.22 -14.47 15.62
C PRO A 222 3.92 -15.17 15.21
N THR A 223 3.54 -16.21 15.95
CA THR A 223 2.31 -16.98 15.71
C THR A 223 1.05 -16.19 16.07
N ILE A 224 1.18 -15.24 17.01
CA ILE A 224 0.13 -14.28 17.40
C ILE A 224 0.82 -12.93 17.47
N PRO A 225 0.52 -11.97 16.54
CA PRO A 225 1.09 -10.63 16.58
C PRO A 225 0.50 -9.77 17.69
#